data_6ef4b631d90992ef8524df14a40bed4d
#
_entry.id   6ef4b631d90992ef8524df14a40bed4d
#
_cell.length_a   1.000
_cell.length_b   1.000
_cell.length_c   1.000
_cell.angle_alpha   90.00
_cell.angle_beta   90.00
_cell.angle_gamma   90.00
#
_symmetry.space_group_name_H-M   'P 1'
#
loop_
_entity.id
_entity.type
_entity.pdbx_description
1 polymer ?
#
loop_
_entity_poly.entity_id
_entity_poly.type
_entity_poly.pdbx_seq_one_letter_code
_entity_poly.pdbx_strand_id
1 'polypeptide(L)'
;MENTKVKGQTTRVTKRKRMPPEVRRTHILDAAQALFFARGWEDVTIADVLDDAEISKGGFYHHFAAKEDLLDAVVERLTNEALAAAQAVRAGTSGDALARFNAFLAESIRWKAERARNLRFFMDVMQRPGNDFLAYRIVNATSAVAKPMLQEMIEDGVASGCFEVADSALVAEAIMALSQGRQGLMAAAVNTAKAGKLEQATEMLSNRMLAEGALIDRLLGLPQGSIALSSPSEYRAMLRAISQVEA
;
A
#
# COMPACT_ATOMS: atom_id res chain seq x y z
N MET A 1 50.15 4.57 59.32
CA MET A 1 49.06 3.69 58.89
C MET A 1 47.90 4.57 58.37
N GLU A 2 47.94 4.82 57.09
CA GLU A 2 46.99 5.76 56.44
C GLU A 2 45.97 4.94 55.63
N ASN A 3 44.71 5.11 55.99
CA ASN A 3 43.61 4.30 55.47
C ASN A 3 42.91 5.06 54.35
N THR A 4 43.27 4.82 53.08
CA THR A 4 42.73 5.46 51.91
C THR A 4 41.39 4.81 51.53
N LYS A 5 40.28 5.50 51.82
CA LYS A 5 38.94 5.13 51.37
C LYS A 5 38.80 5.39 49.85
N VAL A 6 38.66 4.31 49.08
CA VAL A 6 38.25 4.37 47.67
C VAL A 6 36.76 4.74 47.59
N LYS A 7 36.46 5.90 47.04
CA LYS A 7 35.08 6.34 46.72
C LYS A 7 34.57 5.57 45.49
N GLY A 8 33.56 4.73 45.71
CA GLY A 8 32.81 4.09 44.61
C GLY A 8 32.12 5.14 43.71
N GLN A 9 32.41 5.10 42.43
CA GLN A 9 31.68 5.86 41.41
C GLN A 9 30.31 5.22 41.19
N THR A 10 29.27 5.91 41.60
CA THR A 10 27.88 5.54 41.33
C THR A 10 27.60 5.92 39.89
N THR A 11 27.51 4.93 39.03
CA THR A 11 27.09 5.08 37.65
C THR A 11 25.64 5.62 37.60
N ARG A 12 25.48 6.87 37.21
CA ARG A 12 24.17 7.49 37.02
C ARG A 12 23.47 6.76 35.84
N VAL A 13 22.55 5.86 36.16
CA VAL A 13 21.59 5.32 35.18
C VAL A 13 20.73 6.48 34.69
N THR A 14 21.00 6.98 33.49
CA THR A 14 20.19 7.98 32.83
C THR A 14 18.79 7.39 32.60
N LYS A 15 17.80 7.93 33.32
CA LYS A 15 16.39 7.55 33.20
C LYS A 15 15.96 7.82 31.75
N ARG A 16 15.86 6.77 30.92
CA ARG A 16 15.38 6.86 29.51
C ARG A 16 14.07 7.65 29.52
N LYS A 17 14.04 8.79 28.81
CA LYS A 17 12.86 9.67 28.71
C LYS A 17 11.70 8.86 28.13
N ARG A 18 10.59 8.76 28.85
CA ARG A 18 9.45 7.93 28.46
C ARG A 18 8.86 8.48 27.15
N MET A 19 9.01 7.72 26.07
CA MET A 19 8.48 8.06 24.75
C MET A 19 6.95 8.11 24.80
N PRO A 20 6.30 9.16 24.23
CA PRO A 20 4.83 9.23 24.13
C PRO A 20 4.27 7.98 23.40
N PRO A 21 3.05 7.51 23.73
CA PRO A 21 2.48 6.30 23.14
C PRO A 21 2.43 6.32 21.62
N GLU A 22 2.00 7.41 21.00
CA GLU A 22 1.92 7.55 19.54
C GLU A 22 3.28 7.48 18.86
N VAL A 23 4.29 8.14 19.42
CA VAL A 23 5.65 8.10 18.91
C VAL A 23 6.22 6.68 19.01
N ARG A 24 5.89 5.97 20.10
CA ARG A 24 6.30 4.56 20.26
C ARG A 24 5.62 3.65 19.24
N ARG A 25 4.31 3.82 19.00
CA ARG A 25 3.58 3.06 17.99
C ARG A 25 4.20 3.26 16.60
N THR A 26 4.51 4.49 16.23
CA THR A 26 5.19 4.82 14.97
C THR A 26 6.55 4.14 14.88
N HIS A 27 7.36 4.19 15.94
CA HIS A 27 8.70 3.59 15.97
C HIS A 27 8.66 2.05 15.82
N ILE A 28 7.69 1.38 16.46
CA ILE A 28 7.46 -0.05 16.25
C ILE A 28 7.11 -0.34 14.79
N LEU A 29 6.24 0.48 14.21
CA LEU A 29 5.79 0.30 12.84
C LEU A 29 6.90 0.56 11.81
N ASP A 30 7.80 1.52 12.07
CA ASP A 30 8.98 1.80 11.23
C ASP A 30 9.93 0.60 11.20
N ALA A 31 10.25 0.05 12.39
CA ALA A 31 11.07 -1.15 12.52
C ALA A 31 10.43 -2.35 11.79
N ALA A 32 9.14 -2.61 12.03
CA ALA A 32 8.43 -3.71 11.39
C ALA A 32 8.43 -3.57 9.86
N GLN A 33 8.14 -2.38 9.33
CA GLN A 33 8.14 -2.13 7.89
C GLN A 33 9.53 -2.35 7.28
N ALA A 34 10.58 -1.83 7.91
CA ALA A 34 11.95 -2.00 7.43
C ALA A 34 12.34 -3.49 7.39
N LEU A 35 12.03 -4.24 8.44
CA LEU A 35 12.31 -5.67 8.54
C LEU A 35 11.52 -6.49 7.52
N PHE A 36 10.22 -6.23 7.36
CA PHE A 36 9.37 -6.92 6.39
C PHE A 36 9.86 -6.73 4.94
N PHE A 37 10.28 -5.51 4.58
CA PHE A 37 10.78 -5.23 3.24
C PHE A 37 12.20 -5.72 2.99
N ALA A 38 12.99 -5.92 4.06
CA ALA A 38 14.35 -6.43 3.95
C ALA A 38 14.43 -7.96 3.96
N ARG A 39 13.59 -8.64 4.77
CA ARG A 39 13.67 -10.09 5.02
C ARG A 39 12.44 -10.86 4.53
N GLY A 40 11.33 -10.19 4.22
CA GLY A 40 10.04 -10.82 3.96
C GLY A 40 9.24 -11.10 5.24
N TRP A 41 7.97 -11.49 5.05
CA TRP A 41 7.04 -11.72 6.15
C TRP A 41 7.44 -12.89 7.06
N GLU A 42 7.83 -14.01 6.45
CA GLU A 42 8.05 -15.27 7.19
C GLU A 42 9.25 -15.19 8.14
N ASP A 43 10.32 -14.55 7.68
CA ASP A 43 11.62 -14.52 8.36
C ASP A 43 11.72 -13.40 9.42
N VAL A 44 10.65 -12.66 9.67
CA VAL A 44 10.59 -11.64 10.72
C VAL A 44 9.71 -12.12 11.87
N THR A 45 10.25 -12.07 13.08
CA THR A 45 9.54 -12.38 14.32
C THR A 45 9.19 -11.11 15.10
N ILE A 46 8.29 -11.23 16.09
CA ILE A 46 8.05 -10.12 17.04
C ILE A 46 9.34 -9.78 17.79
N ALA A 47 10.18 -10.77 18.12
CA ALA A 47 11.47 -10.54 18.80
C ALA A 47 12.40 -9.64 17.98
N ASP A 48 12.49 -9.86 16.65
CA ASP A 48 13.29 -9.00 15.76
C ASP A 48 12.79 -7.54 15.80
N VAL A 49 11.46 -7.35 15.79
CA VAL A 49 10.86 -6.01 15.87
C VAL A 49 11.12 -5.35 17.24
N LEU A 50 11.07 -6.12 18.33
CA LEU A 50 11.41 -5.61 19.68
C LEU A 50 12.86 -5.13 19.76
N ASP A 51 13.77 -5.90 19.19
CA ASP A 51 15.21 -5.61 19.20
C ASP A 51 15.52 -4.39 18.32
N ASP A 52 14.99 -4.32 17.10
CA ASP A 52 15.21 -3.21 16.18
C ASP A 52 14.60 -1.88 16.70
N ALA A 53 13.38 -1.95 17.24
CA ALA A 53 12.71 -0.80 17.84
C ALA A 53 13.21 -0.45 19.25
N GLU A 54 14.12 -1.22 19.83
CA GLU A 54 14.62 -1.09 21.21
C GLU A 54 13.51 -0.95 22.28
N ILE A 55 12.45 -1.75 22.18
CA ILE A 55 11.31 -1.72 23.09
C ILE A 55 11.16 -3.03 23.87
N SER A 56 10.47 -2.95 25.01
CA SER A 56 10.11 -4.13 25.79
C SER A 56 8.90 -4.85 25.20
N LYS A 57 8.79 -6.16 25.47
CA LYS A 57 7.63 -6.99 25.11
C LYS A 57 6.30 -6.39 25.59
N GLY A 58 6.24 -5.87 26.82
CA GLY A 58 5.06 -5.18 27.35
C GLY A 58 4.72 -3.88 26.59
N GLY A 59 5.76 -3.14 26.16
CA GLY A 59 5.59 -1.94 25.33
C GLY A 59 5.00 -2.24 23.95
N PHE A 60 5.36 -3.37 23.36
CA PHE A 60 4.79 -3.84 22.11
C PHE A 60 3.32 -4.22 22.26
N TYR A 61 3.00 -5.14 23.19
CA TYR A 61 1.63 -5.64 23.36
C TYR A 61 0.64 -4.60 23.86
N HIS A 62 1.10 -3.42 24.26
CA HIS A 62 0.25 -2.26 24.49
C HIS A 62 -0.31 -1.66 23.17
N HIS A 63 0.36 -1.85 22.05
CA HIS A 63 0.01 -1.26 20.75
C HIS A 63 -0.46 -2.28 19.72
N PHE A 64 0.07 -3.50 19.74
CA PHE A 64 -0.19 -4.55 18.75
C PHE A 64 -0.36 -5.88 19.46
N ALA A 65 -1.46 -6.59 19.20
CA ALA A 65 -1.74 -7.88 19.83
C ALA A 65 -0.97 -9.04 19.16
N ALA A 66 -0.66 -8.91 17.87
CA ALA A 66 0.00 -9.94 17.07
C ALA A 66 0.89 -9.34 15.98
N LYS A 67 1.69 -10.19 15.32
CA LYS A 67 2.51 -9.80 14.15
C LYS A 67 1.63 -9.37 12.97
N GLU A 68 0.47 -9.99 12.81
CA GLU A 68 -0.51 -9.70 11.78
C GLU A 68 -1.05 -8.26 11.89
N ASP A 69 -1.17 -7.72 13.11
CA ASP A 69 -1.59 -6.34 13.33
C ASP A 69 -0.56 -5.32 12.83
N LEU A 70 0.73 -5.70 12.85
CA LEU A 70 1.80 -4.90 12.22
C LEU A 70 1.64 -4.88 10.70
N LEU A 71 1.28 -6.01 10.09
CA LEU A 71 1.04 -6.08 8.65
C LEU A 71 -0.12 -5.16 8.26
N ASP A 72 -1.24 -5.24 8.97
CA ASP A 72 -2.39 -4.36 8.72
C ASP A 72 -2.01 -2.89 8.82
N ALA A 73 -1.27 -2.51 9.88
CA ALA A 73 -0.85 -1.13 10.11
C ALA A 73 0.17 -0.64 9.06
N VAL A 74 1.04 -1.51 8.54
CA VAL A 74 1.94 -1.20 7.41
C VAL A 74 1.14 -1.00 6.14
N VAL A 75 0.18 -1.88 5.84
CA VAL A 75 -0.71 -1.75 4.68
C VAL A 75 -1.51 -0.46 4.75
N GLU A 76 -2.14 -0.19 5.89
CA GLU A 76 -2.93 1.03 6.13
C GLU A 76 -2.07 2.28 5.91
N ARG A 77 -0.85 2.34 6.48
CA ARG A 77 0.07 3.46 6.32
C ARG A 77 0.43 3.70 4.87
N LEU A 78 0.86 2.67 4.14
CA LEU A 78 1.24 2.80 2.73
C LEU A 78 0.04 3.13 1.83
N THR A 79 -1.14 2.63 2.17
CA THR A 79 -2.37 2.99 1.45
C THR A 79 -2.69 4.46 1.67
N ASN A 80 -2.62 4.96 2.91
CA ASN A 80 -2.82 6.38 3.22
C ASN A 80 -1.80 7.28 2.52
N GLU A 81 -0.52 6.89 2.47
CA GLU A 81 0.52 7.63 1.74
C GLU A 81 0.21 7.70 0.23
N ALA A 82 -0.19 6.57 -0.37
CA ALA A 82 -0.56 6.51 -1.79
C ALA A 82 -1.77 7.39 -2.09
N LEU A 83 -2.79 7.33 -1.24
CA LEU A 83 -4.00 8.13 -1.41
C LEU A 83 -3.75 9.62 -1.18
N ALA A 84 -2.90 9.98 -0.20
CA ALA A 84 -2.52 11.37 0.03
C ALA A 84 -1.79 11.97 -1.18
N ALA A 85 -0.87 11.22 -1.80
CA ALA A 85 -0.17 11.63 -3.02
C ALA A 85 -1.16 11.82 -4.18
N ALA A 86 -2.06 10.85 -4.39
CA ALA A 86 -3.06 10.93 -5.45
C ALA A 86 -4.09 12.06 -5.21
N GLN A 87 -4.48 12.30 -3.98
CA GLN A 87 -5.37 13.39 -3.60
C GLN A 87 -4.71 14.78 -3.83
N ALA A 88 -3.42 14.91 -3.55
CA ALA A 88 -2.68 16.14 -3.83
C ALA A 88 -2.66 16.46 -5.33
N VAL A 89 -2.44 15.46 -6.19
CA VAL A 89 -2.51 15.62 -7.65
C VAL A 89 -3.93 15.97 -8.08
N ARG A 90 -4.95 15.26 -7.58
CA ARG A 90 -6.37 15.57 -7.85
C ARG A 90 -6.71 17.02 -7.51
N ALA A 91 -6.31 17.49 -6.32
CA ALA A 91 -6.59 18.85 -5.87
C ALA A 91 -5.90 19.94 -6.71
N GLY A 92 -4.70 19.65 -7.23
CA GLY A 92 -3.96 20.54 -8.12
C GLY A 92 -4.39 20.47 -9.60
N THR A 93 -5.26 19.51 -9.97
CA THR A 93 -5.69 19.31 -11.36
C THR A 93 -6.85 20.24 -11.70
N SER A 94 -6.65 21.08 -12.73
CA SER A 94 -7.71 21.90 -13.33
C SER A 94 -8.65 21.05 -14.19
N GLY A 95 -9.92 21.43 -14.28
CA GLY A 95 -10.92 20.75 -15.10
C GLY A 95 -12.11 20.25 -14.29
N ASP A 96 -12.88 19.35 -14.90
CA ASP A 96 -14.08 18.76 -14.30
C ASP A 96 -13.77 17.58 -13.36
N ALA A 97 -14.81 16.94 -12.84
CA ALA A 97 -14.67 15.79 -11.96
C ALA A 97 -13.96 14.60 -12.64
N LEU A 98 -14.19 14.41 -13.96
CA LEU A 98 -13.55 13.34 -14.74
C LEU A 98 -12.04 13.58 -14.87
N ALA A 99 -11.61 14.81 -15.17
CA ALA A 99 -10.19 15.15 -15.25
C ALA A 99 -9.48 14.90 -13.92
N ARG A 100 -10.09 15.31 -12.80
CA ARG A 100 -9.56 15.07 -11.45
C ARG A 100 -9.56 13.59 -11.07
N PHE A 101 -10.58 12.84 -11.47
CA PHE A 101 -10.66 11.39 -11.26
C PHE A 101 -9.54 10.65 -12.00
N ASN A 102 -9.33 10.97 -13.28
CA ASN A 102 -8.25 10.39 -14.08
C ASN A 102 -6.86 10.74 -13.52
N ALA A 103 -6.65 11.97 -13.07
CA ALA A 103 -5.40 12.38 -12.45
C ALA A 103 -5.10 11.58 -11.15
N PHE A 104 -6.13 11.36 -10.33
CA PHE A 104 -6.03 10.51 -9.13
C PHE A 104 -5.66 9.06 -9.47
N LEU A 105 -6.31 8.46 -10.46
CA LEU A 105 -6.03 7.08 -10.88
C LEU A 105 -4.60 6.93 -11.42
N ALA A 106 -4.17 7.85 -12.28
CA ALA A 106 -2.83 7.86 -12.85
C ALA A 106 -1.75 7.99 -11.76
N GLU A 107 -1.94 8.91 -10.80
CA GLU A 107 -1.00 9.07 -9.68
C GLU A 107 -0.95 7.83 -8.79
N SER A 108 -2.09 7.18 -8.52
CA SER A 108 -2.14 5.94 -7.74
C SER A 108 -1.31 4.82 -8.38
N ILE A 109 -1.25 4.74 -9.70
CA ILE A 109 -0.43 3.77 -10.43
C ILE A 109 1.04 4.17 -10.40
N ARG A 110 1.35 5.45 -10.67
CA ARG A 110 2.72 5.98 -10.64
C ARG A 110 3.37 5.80 -9.26
N TRP A 111 2.66 6.13 -8.19
CA TRP A 111 3.13 5.96 -6.82
C TRP A 111 3.53 4.51 -6.52
N LYS A 112 2.74 3.53 -6.98
CA LYS A 112 3.05 2.09 -6.85
C LYS A 112 4.28 1.69 -7.66
N ALA A 113 4.42 2.22 -8.88
CA ALA A 113 5.57 1.92 -9.75
C ALA A 113 6.88 2.43 -9.15
N GLU A 114 6.87 3.61 -8.53
CA GLU A 114 8.04 4.19 -7.85
C GLU A 114 8.44 3.39 -6.60
N ARG A 115 7.51 2.62 -6.02
CA ARG A 115 7.71 1.80 -4.82
C ARG A 115 7.65 0.31 -5.14
N ALA A 116 8.34 -0.10 -6.20
CA ALA A 116 8.32 -1.47 -6.70
C ALA A 116 8.67 -2.53 -5.63
N ARG A 117 9.60 -2.21 -4.70
CA ARG A 117 9.96 -3.09 -3.58
C ARG A 117 8.76 -3.34 -2.65
N ASN A 118 8.01 -2.30 -2.29
CA ASN A 118 6.83 -2.43 -1.44
C ASN A 118 5.75 -3.29 -2.12
N LEU A 119 5.49 -2.99 -3.40
CA LEU A 119 4.52 -3.75 -4.19
C LEU A 119 4.94 -5.21 -4.32
N ARG A 120 6.22 -5.47 -4.53
CA ARG A 120 6.78 -6.82 -4.60
C ARG A 120 6.55 -7.59 -3.30
N PHE A 121 6.87 -6.99 -2.15
CA PHE A 121 6.64 -7.61 -0.83
C PHE A 121 5.18 -8.05 -0.66
N PHE A 122 4.21 -7.16 -0.94
CA PHE A 122 2.78 -7.52 -0.81
C PHE A 122 2.37 -8.60 -1.79
N MET A 123 2.87 -8.58 -3.02
CA MET A 123 2.60 -9.64 -4.00
C MET A 123 3.14 -10.99 -3.52
N ASP A 124 4.34 -11.04 -2.99
CA ASP A 124 4.95 -12.27 -2.48
C ASP A 124 4.15 -12.82 -1.29
N VAL A 125 3.72 -11.96 -0.34
CA VAL A 125 2.84 -12.39 0.77
C VAL A 125 1.52 -12.95 0.26
N MET A 126 0.85 -12.23 -0.67
CA MET A 126 -0.47 -12.63 -1.17
C MET A 126 -0.47 -13.88 -2.05
N GLN A 127 0.64 -14.18 -2.72
CA GLN A 127 0.73 -15.31 -3.66
C GLN A 127 1.28 -16.59 -3.02
N ARG A 128 1.82 -16.51 -1.82
CA ARG A 128 2.41 -17.67 -1.15
C ARG A 128 1.31 -18.63 -0.72
N PRO A 129 1.41 -19.92 -1.09
CA PRO A 129 0.46 -20.93 -0.65
C PRO A 129 0.32 -20.95 0.88
N GLY A 130 -0.90 -20.96 1.38
CA GLY A 130 -1.20 -20.92 2.82
C GLY A 130 -1.35 -19.52 3.42
N ASN A 131 -1.06 -18.45 2.66
CA ASN A 131 -1.22 -17.06 3.12
C ASN A 131 -2.60 -16.45 2.79
N ASP A 132 -3.62 -17.27 2.51
CA ASP A 132 -4.96 -16.76 2.15
C ASP A 132 -5.52 -15.79 3.19
N PHE A 133 -5.29 -16.06 4.47
CA PHE A 133 -5.72 -15.18 5.55
C PHE A 133 -4.97 -13.84 5.54
N LEU A 134 -3.66 -13.85 5.28
CA LEU A 134 -2.86 -12.61 5.17
C LEU A 134 -3.27 -11.82 3.92
N ALA A 135 -3.52 -12.50 2.80
CA ALA A 135 -4.03 -11.87 1.60
C ALA A 135 -5.37 -11.16 1.86
N TYR A 136 -6.28 -11.83 2.55
CA TYR A 136 -7.55 -11.25 2.97
C TYR A 136 -7.36 -10.00 3.87
N ARG A 137 -6.44 -10.04 4.84
CA ARG A 137 -6.14 -8.88 5.72
C ARG A 137 -5.60 -7.70 4.91
N ILE A 138 -4.66 -7.92 3.99
CA ILE A 138 -4.10 -6.87 3.11
C ILE A 138 -5.21 -6.22 2.28
N VAL A 139 -6.07 -7.04 1.67
CA VAL A 139 -7.21 -6.55 0.86
C VAL A 139 -8.17 -5.72 1.70
N ASN A 140 -8.53 -6.20 2.90
CA ASN A 140 -9.45 -5.49 3.79
C ASN A 140 -8.85 -4.16 4.28
N ALA A 141 -7.60 -4.15 4.73
CA ALA A 141 -6.94 -2.93 5.19
C ALA A 141 -6.86 -1.88 4.07
N THR A 142 -6.51 -2.30 2.84
CA THR A 142 -6.51 -1.41 1.67
C THR A 142 -7.91 -0.88 1.38
N SER A 143 -8.93 -1.75 1.39
CA SER A 143 -10.31 -1.37 1.07
C SER A 143 -10.92 -0.43 2.09
N ALA A 144 -10.62 -0.63 3.37
CA ALA A 144 -11.12 0.23 4.45
C ALA A 144 -10.70 1.71 4.27
N VAL A 145 -9.53 1.94 3.70
CA VAL A 145 -8.98 3.27 3.45
C VAL A 145 -9.39 3.82 2.08
N ALA A 146 -9.30 2.99 1.02
CA ALA A 146 -9.49 3.45 -0.35
C ALA A 146 -10.96 3.62 -0.76
N LYS A 147 -11.86 2.74 -0.27
CA LYS A 147 -13.28 2.76 -0.66
C LYS A 147 -14.00 4.08 -0.32
N PRO A 148 -13.88 4.64 0.91
CA PRO A 148 -14.52 5.92 1.24
C PRO A 148 -14.10 7.07 0.36
N MET A 149 -12.79 7.16 0.04
CA MET A 149 -12.28 8.21 -0.83
C MET A 149 -12.78 8.07 -2.27
N LEU A 150 -12.82 6.85 -2.79
CA LEU A 150 -13.35 6.58 -4.12
C LEU A 150 -14.84 6.93 -4.20
N GLN A 151 -15.62 6.59 -3.16
CA GLN A 151 -17.03 6.95 -3.06
C GLN A 151 -17.23 8.47 -3.08
N GLU A 152 -16.49 9.22 -2.26
CA GLU A 152 -16.52 10.69 -2.25
C GLU A 152 -16.25 11.29 -3.64
N MET A 153 -15.26 10.76 -4.36
CA MET A 153 -14.94 11.23 -5.71
C MET A 153 -16.07 10.96 -6.70
N ILE A 154 -16.77 9.84 -6.57
CA ILE A 154 -17.94 9.53 -7.39
C ILE A 154 -19.09 10.46 -7.03
N GLU A 155 -19.33 10.73 -5.76
CA GLU A 155 -20.36 11.68 -5.28
C GLU A 155 -20.12 13.09 -5.80
N ASP A 156 -18.86 13.57 -5.78
CA ASP A 156 -18.46 14.86 -6.37
C ASP A 156 -18.78 14.90 -7.88
N GLY A 157 -18.52 13.79 -8.59
CA GLY A 157 -18.82 13.67 -10.02
C GLY A 157 -20.32 13.70 -10.31
N VAL A 158 -21.13 13.04 -9.49
CA VAL A 158 -22.59 13.08 -9.58
C VAL A 158 -23.12 14.47 -9.26
N ALA A 159 -22.65 15.09 -8.18
CA ALA A 159 -23.08 16.43 -7.76
C ALA A 159 -22.78 17.51 -8.82
N SER A 160 -21.67 17.34 -9.57
CA SER A 160 -21.32 18.23 -10.69
C SER A 160 -22.00 17.89 -12.01
N GLY A 161 -22.81 16.82 -12.08
CA GLY A 161 -23.44 16.32 -13.30
C GLY A 161 -22.47 15.68 -14.30
N CYS A 162 -21.24 15.36 -13.88
CA CYS A 162 -20.23 14.72 -14.71
C CYS A 162 -20.42 13.20 -14.78
N PHE A 163 -20.94 12.58 -13.70
CA PHE A 163 -21.23 11.15 -13.62
C PHE A 163 -22.73 10.89 -13.46
N GLU A 164 -23.20 9.79 -14.04
CA GLU A 164 -24.58 9.31 -13.89
C GLU A 164 -24.58 8.00 -13.10
N VAL A 165 -24.71 8.10 -11.77
CA VAL A 165 -24.59 6.98 -10.82
C VAL A 165 -25.75 7.03 -9.83
N ALA A 166 -26.49 5.92 -9.69
CA ALA A 166 -27.59 5.81 -8.76
C ALA A 166 -27.14 5.50 -7.32
N ASP A 167 -26.05 4.74 -7.16
CA ASP A 167 -25.48 4.33 -5.87
C ASP A 167 -23.95 4.41 -5.93
N SER A 168 -23.39 5.50 -5.42
CA SER A 168 -21.94 5.76 -5.41
C SER A 168 -21.17 4.76 -4.55
N ALA A 169 -21.78 4.26 -3.47
CA ALA A 169 -21.14 3.28 -2.60
C ALA A 169 -20.99 1.92 -3.30
N LEU A 170 -22.03 1.48 -4.03
CA LEU A 170 -22.01 0.25 -4.82
C LEU A 170 -21.00 0.34 -5.97
N VAL A 171 -20.95 1.48 -6.68
CA VAL A 171 -19.99 1.68 -7.77
C VAL A 171 -18.54 1.71 -7.23
N ALA A 172 -18.30 2.36 -6.10
CA ALA A 172 -16.98 2.32 -5.45
C ALA A 172 -16.58 0.89 -5.09
N GLU A 173 -17.51 0.09 -4.56
CA GLU A 173 -17.29 -1.32 -4.23
C GLU A 173 -16.97 -2.15 -5.49
N ALA A 174 -17.70 -1.95 -6.57
CA ALA A 174 -17.46 -2.63 -7.85
C ALA A 174 -16.07 -2.30 -8.42
N ILE A 175 -15.64 -1.04 -8.38
CA ILE A 175 -14.31 -0.63 -8.83
C ILE A 175 -13.21 -1.24 -7.95
N MET A 176 -13.42 -1.31 -6.63
CA MET A 176 -12.50 -1.99 -5.73
C MET A 176 -12.40 -3.49 -6.01
N ALA A 177 -13.54 -4.15 -6.29
CA ALA A 177 -13.59 -5.56 -6.64
C ALA A 177 -12.82 -5.87 -7.96
N LEU A 178 -12.91 -5.01 -8.97
CA LEU A 178 -12.10 -5.11 -10.19
C LEU A 178 -10.59 -5.07 -9.87
N SER A 179 -10.19 -4.14 -9.01
CA SER A 179 -8.78 -4.01 -8.58
C SER A 179 -8.29 -5.26 -7.83
N GLN A 180 -9.11 -5.84 -6.98
CA GLN A 180 -8.81 -7.08 -6.27
C GLN A 180 -8.72 -8.28 -7.23
N GLY A 181 -9.69 -8.41 -8.15
CA GLY A 181 -9.71 -9.48 -9.17
C GLY A 181 -8.53 -9.45 -10.15
N ARG A 182 -7.75 -8.37 -10.17
CA ARG A 182 -6.56 -8.20 -11.01
C ARG A 182 -5.29 -8.85 -10.42
N GLN A 183 -5.30 -9.25 -9.16
CA GLN A 183 -4.10 -9.73 -8.46
C GLN A 183 -3.43 -10.92 -9.15
N GLY A 184 -4.21 -11.92 -9.57
CA GLY A 184 -3.68 -13.08 -10.29
C GLY A 184 -3.06 -12.72 -11.64
N LEU A 185 -3.65 -11.77 -12.38
CA LEU A 185 -3.08 -11.27 -13.64
C LEU A 185 -1.78 -10.49 -13.40
N MET A 186 -1.74 -9.66 -12.37
CA MET A 186 -0.53 -8.92 -12.00
C MET A 186 0.62 -9.88 -11.68
N ALA A 187 0.34 -10.94 -10.93
CA ALA A 187 1.30 -12.01 -10.65
C ALA A 187 1.83 -12.67 -11.91
N ALA A 188 0.92 -13.07 -12.80
CA ALA A 188 1.28 -13.68 -14.09
C ALA A 188 2.12 -12.72 -14.96
N ALA A 189 1.77 -11.44 -15.01
CA ALA A 189 2.52 -10.43 -15.75
C ALA A 189 3.95 -10.23 -15.19
N VAL A 190 4.10 -10.16 -13.86
CA VAL A 190 5.42 -10.05 -13.22
C VAL A 190 6.27 -11.29 -13.50
N ASN A 191 5.71 -12.50 -13.40
CA ASN A 191 6.42 -13.75 -13.71
C ASN A 191 6.82 -13.81 -15.19
N THR A 192 5.96 -13.35 -16.09
CA THR A 192 6.26 -13.26 -17.53
C THR A 192 7.40 -12.27 -17.79
N ALA A 193 7.40 -11.12 -17.11
CA ALA A 193 8.48 -10.13 -17.22
C ALA A 193 9.81 -10.68 -16.67
N LYS A 194 9.81 -11.40 -15.55
CA LYS A 194 10.98 -12.10 -14.98
C LYS A 194 11.56 -13.14 -15.94
N ALA A 195 10.71 -13.80 -16.74
CA ALA A 195 11.15 -14.73 -17.78
C ALA A 195 11.70 -14.02 -19.05
N GLY A 196 11.96 -12.71 -18.98
CA GLY A 196 12.51 -11.92 -20.08
C GLY A 196 11.49 -11.48 -21.14
N LYS A 197 10.20 -11.73 -20.92
CA LYS A 197 9.11 -11.43 -21.87
C LYS A 197 8.35 -10.15 -21.48
N LEU A 198 9.08 -9.05 -21.29
CA LEU A 198 8.51 -7.79 -20.78
C LEU A 198 7.41 -7.22 -21.69
N GLU A 199 7.55 -7.31 -23.01
CA GLU A 199 6.51 -6.81 -23.94
C GLU A 199 5.21 -7.60 -23.79
N GLN A 200 5.27 -8.93 -23.73
CA GLN A 200 4.11 -9.77 -23.52
C GLN A 200 3.44 -9.48 -22.16
N ALA A 201 4.22 -9.29 -21.11
CA ALA A 201 3.71 -8.92 -19.80
C ALA A 201 3.02 -7.56 -19.83
N THR A 202 3.57 -6.58 -20.55
CA THR A 202 2.99 -5.25 -20.72
C THR A 202 1.67 -5.31 -21.47
N GLU A 203 1.60 -6.10 -22.53
CA GLU A 203 0.36 -6.29 -23.31
C GLU A 203 -0.74 -6.95 -22.47
N MET A 204 -0.43 -8.00 -21.72
CA MET A 204 -1.36 -8.67 -20.82
C MET A 204 -1.99 -7.67 -19.84
N LEU A 205 -1.19 -6.85 -19.20
CA LEU A 205 -1.67 -5.87 -18.23
C LEU A 205 -2.44 -4.74 -18.92
N SER A 206 -1.95 -4.21 -20.03
CA SER A 206 -2.59 -3.13 -20.79
C SER A 206 -3.98 -3.52 -21.29
N ASN A 207 -4.13 -4.72 -21.85
CA ASN A 207 -5.42 -5.22 -22.32
C ASN A 207 -6.45 -5.35 -21.19
N ARG A 208 -6.00 -5.83 -20.01
CA ARG A 208 -6.87 -5.90 -18.84
C ARG A 208 -7.29 -4.51 -18.37
N MET A 209 -6.36 -3.56 -18.31
CA MET A 209 -6.65 -2.20 -17.84
C MET A 209 -7.58 -1.45 -18.81
N LEU A 210 -7.44 -1.65 -20.11
CA LEU A 210 -8.39 -1.12 -21.11
C LEU A 210 -9.81 -1.67 -20.90
N ALA A 211 -9.93 -2.98 -20.65
CA ALA A 211 -11.23 -3.60 -20.39
C ALA A 211 -11.86 -3.10 -19.07
N GLU A 212 -11.05 -2.92 -18.01
CA GLU A 212 -11.52 -2.36 -16.75
C GLU A 212 -11.93 -0.88 -16.91
N GLY A 213 -11.16 -0.07 -17.63
CA GLY A 213 -11.53 1.32 -17.95
C GLY A 213 -12.88 1.41 -18.65
N ALA A 214 -13.08 0.59 -19.67
CA ALA A 214 -14.37 0.54 -20.39
C ALA A 214 -15.56 0.08 -19.51
N LEU A 215 -15.30 -0.76 -18.51
CA LEU A 215 -16.31 -1.15 -17.52
C LEU A 215 -16.61 -0.01 -16.55
N ILE A 216 -15.58 0.69 -16.07
CA ILE A 216 -15.73 1.85 -15.20
C ILE A 216 -16.46 2.99 -15.91
N ASP A 217 -16.19 3.23 -17.20
CA ASP A 217 -16.96 4.19 -18.01
C ASP A 217 -18.47 3.91 -17.93
N ARG A 218 -18.87 2.65 -18.09
CA ARG A 218 -20.28 2.25 -18.00
C ARG A 218 -20.86 2.40 -16.60
N LEU A 219 -20.08 2.09 -15.56
CA LEU A 219 -20.50 2.24 -14.15
C LEU A 219 -20.70 3.71 -13.77
N LEU A 220 -19.95 4.61 -14.41
CA LEU A 220 -20.03 6.07 -14.16
C LEU A 220 -20.97 6.82 -15.16
N GLY A 221 -21.58 6.10 -16.11
CA GLY A 221 -22.42 6.71 -17.15
C GLY A 221 -21.63 7.54 -18.17
N LEU A 222 -20.36 7.18 -18.41
CA LEU A 222 -19.45 7.94 -19.28
C LEU A 222 -19.33 7.34 -20.68
N PRO A 223 -18.99 8.15 -21.70
CA PRO A 223 -18.58 7.64 -23.00
C PRO A 223 -17.39 6.70 -22.90
N GLN A 224 -17.32 5.70 -23.78
CA GLN A 224 -16.22 4.75 -23.81
C GLN A 224 -14.86 5.47 -24.03
N GLY A 225 -13.86 5.13 -23.22
CA GLY A 225 -12.51 5.69 -23.28
C GLY A 225 -12.35 6.99 -22.48
N SER A 226 -13.34 7.36 -21.67
CA SER A 226 -13.25 8.51 -20.75
C SER A 226 -12.30 8.25 -19.58
N ILE A 227 -12.27 7.01 -19.07
CA ILE A 227 -11.39 6.62 -17.98
C ILE A 227 -10.05 6.15 -18.53
N ALA A 228 -8.98 6.88 -18.16
CA ALA A 228 -7.60 6.57 -18.49
C ALA A 228 -6.89 5.96 -17.28
N LEU A 229 -6.84 4.61 -17.20
CA LEU A 229 -6.21 3.92 -16.06
C LEU A 229 -4.68 3.95 -16.08
N SER A 230 -4.04 4.33 -17.17
CA SER A 230 -2.61 4.56 -17.36
C SER A 230 -2.18 4.17 -18.78
N SER A 231 -0.94 4.45 -19.13
CA SER A 231 -0.40 4.12 -20.45
C SER A 231 0.37 2.80 -20.47
N PRO A 232 0.49 2.12 -21.63
CA PRO A 232 1.34 0.93 -21.76
C PRO A 232 2.80 1.18 -21.33
N SER A 233 3.32 2.39 -21.52
CA SER A 233 4.69 2.75 -21.12
C SER A 233 4.87 2.77 -19.59
N GLU A 234 3.86 3.22 -18.85
CA GLU A 234 3.87 3.22 -17.38
C GLU A 234 3.77 1.79 -16.84
N TYR A 235 2.92 0.93 -17.41
CA TYR A 235 2.87 -0.49 -17.04
C TYR A 235 4.19 -1.21 -17.33
N ARG A 236 4.80 -0.91 -18.46
CA ARG A 236 6.11 -1.45 -18.82
C ARG A 236 7.20 -1.03 -17.82
N ALA A 237 7.22 0.24 -17.44
CA ALA A 237 8.16 0.76 -16.43
C ALA A 237 7.94 0.10 -15.07
N MET A 238 6.69 -0.01 -14.62
CA MET A 238 6.31 -0.67 -13.37
C MET A 238 6.70 -2.16 -13.38
N LEU A 239 6.36 -2.92 -14.42
CA LEU A 239 6.70 -4.35 -14.54
C LEU A 239 8.20 -4.57 -14.56
N ARG A 240 8.96 -3.72 -15.26
CA ARG A 240 10.42 -3.75 -15.24
C ARG A 240 10.97 -3.53 -13.84
N ALA A 241 10.50 -2.50 -13.16
CA ALA A 241 10.96 -2.19 -11.80
C ALA A 241 10.68 -3.34 -10.82
N ILE A 242 9.46 -3.91 -10.85
CA ILE A 242 9.07 -5.02 -9.96
C ILE A 242 9.84 -6.31 -10.28
N SER A 243 10.05 -6.61 -11.57
CA SER A 243 10.74 -7.84 -11.99
C SER A 243 12.24 -7.84 -11.71
N GLN A 244 12.85 -6.67 -11.53
CA GLN A 244 14.28 -6.48 -11.22
C GLN A 244 14.56 -6.40 -9.72
N VAL A 245 13.55 -6.30 -8.86
CA VAL A 245 13.75 -6.39 -7.40
C VAL A 245 14.19 -7.82 -7.08
N GLU A 246 15.39 -7.98 -6.53
CA GLU A 246 15.87 -9.26 -6.00
C GLU A 246 15.01 -9.71 -4.82
N ALA A 247 14.79 -11.01 -4.70
CA ALA A 247 13.98 -11.62 -3.65
C ALA A 247 14.71 -11.63 -2.32
#